data_ecc5b140072a8f3367101a97b670f5a8
#
_entry.id   ecc5b140072a8f3367101a97b670f5a8
#
_cell.length_a   1.000
_cell.length_b   1.000
_cell.length_c   1.000
_cell.angle_alpha   90.00
_cell.angle_beta   90.00
_cell.angle_gamma   90.00
#
_symmetry.space_group_name_H-M   'P 1'
#
loop_
_entity.id
_entity.type
_entity.pdbx_description
1 polymer ?
#
loop_
_entity_poly.entity_id
_entity_poly.type
_entity_poly.pdbx_seq_one_letter_code
_entity_poly.pdbx_strand_id
1 'polypeptide(L)'
;PTFIWTTYDDHCVPAKSSMRIAEAMMNAGVECELHVFRHGDHGLSVADRTVANSPERVMRADNKHVAHWVKLSLEWLSQVLKD
;
A
#
# COMPACT_ATOMS: atom_id res chain seq x y z
N PRO A 1 12.28 10.59 2.55
CA PRO A 1 11.08 9.98 3.15
C PRO A 1 10.41 9.00 2.18
N THR A 2 9.83 7.94 2.71
CA THR A 2 9.23 6.88 1.91
C THR A 2 7.88 6.48 2.48
N PHE A 3 6.90 6.29 1.60
CA PHE A 3 5.59 5.75 1.95
C PHE A 3 5.44 4.38 1.28
N ILE A 4 5.11 3.36 2.07
CA ILE A 4 4.94 1.98 1.60
C ILE A 4 3.59 1.47 2.05
N TRP A 5 2.88 0.78 1.17
CA TRP A 5 1.70 0.05 1.57
C TRP A 5 1.66 -1.32 0.91
N THR A 6 1.07 -2.27 1.60
CA THR A 6 0.91 -3.64 1.12
C THR A 6 -0.31 -4.27 1.78
N THR A 7 -0.64 -5.49 1.38
CA THR A 7 -1.71 -6.26 2.02
C THR A 7 -1.12 -7.53 2.64
N TYR A 8 -1.69 -7.92 3.77
CA TYR A 8 -1.22 -9.09 4.52
C TYR A 8 -1.29 -10.37 3.69
N ASP A 9 -2.33 -10.53 2.87
CA ASP A 9 -2.57 -11.73 2.09
C ASP A 9 -2.15 -11.61 0.61
N ASP A 10 -1.23 -10.70 0.30
CA ASP A 10 -0.64 -10.61 -1.03
C ASP A 10 0.11 -11.92 -1.35
N HIS A 11 -0.34 -12.63 -2.39
CA HIS A 11 0.23 -13.91 -2.78
C HIS A 11 1.44 -13.80 -3.70
N CYS A 12 1.67 -12.65 -4.31
CA CYS A 12 2.78 -12.43 -5.23
C CYS A 12 4.02 -11.89 -4.50
N VAL A 13 3.80 -10.88 -3.64
CA VAL A 13 4.88 -10.29 -2.84
C VAL A 13 4.44 -10.31 -1.38
N PRO A 14 5.04 -11.18 -0.55
CA PRO A 14 4.66 -11.26 0.86
C PRO A 14 4.83 -9.93 1.59
N ALA A 15 3.89 -9.60 2.47
CA ALA A 15 3.95 -8.38 3.27
C ALA A 15 5.26 -8.26 4.06
N LYS A 16 5.85 -9.39 4.47
CA LYS A 16 7.16 -9.42 5.14
C LYS A 16 8.25 -8.74 4.32
N SER A 17 8.17 -8.79 2.99
CA SER A 17 9.17 -8.13 2.13
C SER A 17 9.11 -6.61 2.29
N SER A 18 7.90 -6.05 2.34
CA SER A 18 7.73 -4.60 2.58
C SER A 18 8.20 -4.22 3.99
N MET A 19 7.97 -5.07 4.97
CA MET A 19 8.44 -4.84 6.34
C MET A 19 9.97 -4.82 6.41
N ARG A 20 10.64 -5.71 5.68
CA ARG A 20 12.11 -5.74 5.60
C ARG A 20 12.66 -4.49 4.92
N ILE A 21 12.00 -4.00 3.88
CA ILE A 21 12.38 -2.77 3.21
C ILE A 21 12.26 -1.59 4.18
N ALA A 22 11.15 -1.50 4.90
CA ALA A 22 10.94 -0.44 5.89
C ALA A 22 12.02 -0.48 6.98
N GLU A 23 12.35 -1.66 7.48
CA GLU A 23 13.42 -1.82 8.48
C GLU A 23 14.77 -1.36 7.94
N ALA A 24 15.10 -1.77 6.71
CA ALA A 24 16.35 -1.37 6.07
C ALA A 24 16.43 0.14 5.91
N MET A 25 15.33 0.80 5.54
CA MET A 25 15.28 2.26 5.43
C MET A 25 15.49 2.93 6.77
N MET A 26 14.82 2.44 7.82
CA MET A 26 14.99 2.98 9.17
C MET A 26 16.45 2.84 9.64
N ASN A 27 17.07 1.70 9.36
CA ASN A 27 18.47 1.47 9.72
C ASN A 27 19.42 2.40 8.97
N ALA A 28 19.04 2.83 7.78
CA ALA A 28 19.81 3.79 6.97
C ALA A 28 19.48 5.25 7.31
N GLY A 29 18.63 5.50 8.29
CA GLY A 29 18.21 6.85 8.65
C GLY A 29 17.19 7.47 7.70
N VAL A 30 16.52 6.65 6.87
CA VAL A 30 15.47 7.13 5.96
C VAL A 30 14.12 6.99 6.65
N GLU A 31 13.41 8.11 6.75
CA GLU A 31 12.07 8.12 7.33
C GLU A 31 11.11 7.31 6.47
N CYS A 32 10.29 6.47 7.11
CA CYS A 32 9.40 5.55 6.41
C CYS A 32 8.06 5.45 7.13
N GLU A 33 6.98 5.55 6.36
CA GLU A 33 5.64 5.24 6.85
C GLU A 33 5.15 3.98 6.13
N LEU A 34 4.71 2.97 6.89
CA LEU A 34 4.30 1.66 6.36
C LEU A 34 2.88 1.33 6.81
N HIS A 35 2.05 0.92 5.86
CA HIS A 35 0.70 0.41 6.13
C HIS A 35 0.54 -0.99 5.57
N VAL A 36 0.07 -1.92 6.41
CA VAL A 36 -0.23 -3.30 6.02
C VAL A 36 -1.72 -3.51 6.19
N PHE A 37 -2.46 -3.53 5.09
CA PHE A 37 -3.90 -3.78 5.12
C PHE A 37 -4.17 -5.28 5.21
N ARG A 38 -5.27 -5.65 5.85
CA ARG A 38 -5.57 -7.05 6.14
C ARG A 38 -5.77 -7.90 4.89
N HIS A 39 -6.55 -7.42 3.92
CA HIS A 39 -6.91 -8.18 2.73
C HIS A 39 -6.71 -7.37 1.46
N GLY A 40 -6.25 -8.03 0.42
CA GLY A 40 -6.16 -7.46 -0.91
C GLY A 40 -5.23 -8.25 -1.82
N ASP A 41 -5.57 -8.33 -3.10
CA ASP A 41 -4.71 -8.93 -4.10
C ASP A 41 -3.53 -8.03 -4.43
N HIS A 42 -2.47 -8.61 -5.00
CA HIS A 42 -1.33 -7.85 -5.50
C HIS A 42 -1.77 -6.92 -6.64
N GLY A 43 -1.18 -5.72 -6.70
CA GLY A 43 -1.40 -4.81 -7.81
C GLY A 43 -2.74 -4.10 -7.80
N LEU A 44 -3.30 -3.84 -6.62
CA LEU A 44 -4.62 -3.18 -6.52
C LEU A 44 -4.63 -1.72 -6.99
N SER A 45 -3.49 -1.04 -6.98
CA SER A 45 -3.43 0.38 -7.35
C SER A 45 -4.45 1.17 -6.53
N VAL A 46 -5.36 1.94 -7.15
CA VAL A 46 -6.37 2.72 -6.41
C VAL A 46 -7.42 1.84 -5.71
N ALA A 47 -7.37 0.54 -5.91
CA ALA A 47 -8.20 -0.46 -5.25
C ALA A 47 -9.70 -0.22 -5.48
N ASP A 48 -10.05 0.15 -6.69
CA ASP A 48 -11.43 0.25 -7.10
C ASP A 48 -11.66 -0.59 -8.37
N ARG A 49 -12.91 -0.60 -8.85
CA ARG A 49 -13.28 -1.46 -9.97
C ARG A 49 -12.58 -1.10 -11.29
N THR A 50 -11.96 0.09 -11.39
CA THR A 50 -11.26 0.50 -12.61
C THR A 50 -9.97 -0.27 -12.84
N VAL A 51 -9.40 -0.90 -11.79
CA VAL A 51 -8.19 -1.72 -11.91
C VAL A 51 -8.50 -3.17 -12.26
N ALA A 52 -9.79 -3.55 -12.32
CA ALA A 52 -10.17 -4.91 -12.70
C ALA A 52 -10.01 -5.08 -14.21
N ASN A 53 -9.35 -6.17 -14.61
CA ASN A 53 -9.14 -6.49 -16.03
C ASN A 53 -10.08 -7.60 -16.52
N SER A 54 -11.03 -8.03 -15.69
CA SER A 54 -12.07 -8.99 -16.06
C SER A 54 -13.25 -8.85 -15.09
N PRO A 55 -14.48 -9.22 -15.50
CA PRO A 55 -15.64 -9.15 -14.61
C PRO A 55 -15.48 -9.94 -13.31
N GLU A 56 -14.77 -11.06 -13.34
CA GLU A 56 -14.55 -11.89 -12.15
C GLU A 56 -13.68 -11.19 -11.12
N ARG A 57 -12.85 -10.21 -11.54
CA ARG A 57 -11.93 -9.53 -10.64
C ARG A 57 -12.50 -8.25 -10.05
N VAL A 58 -13.66 -7.81 -10.50
CA VAL A 58 -14.25 -6.55 -10.02
C VAL A 58 -14.41 -6.55 -8.50
N MET A 59 -14.96 -7.61 -7.94
CA MET A 59 -15.17 -7.68 -6.49
C MET A 59 -13.86 -7.68 -5.70
N ARG A 60 -12.81 -8.32 -6.23
CA ARG A 60 -11.52 -8.39 -5.56
C ARG A 60 -10.74 -7.08 -5.68
N ALA A 61 -10.90 -6.39 -6.82
CA ALA A 61 -10.22 -5.13 -7.06
C ALA A 61 -10.89 -3.96 -6.34
N ASP A 62 -12.21 -4.00 -6.17
CA ASP A 62 -12.98 -2.94 -5.51
C ASP A 62 -12.89 -3.10 -3.99
N ASN A 63 -11.78 -2.67 -3.42
CA ASN A 63 -11.49 -2.81 -2.00
C ASN A 63 -11.42 -1.44 -1.33
N LYS A 64 -12.54 -1.02 -0.74
CA LYS A 64 -12.66 0.30 -0.12
C LYS A 64 -11.71 0.52 1.03
N HIS A 65 -11.40 -0.53 1.78
CA HIS A 65 -10.47 -0.41 2.90
C HIS A 65 -9.06 -0.10 2.41
N VAL A 66 -8.57 -0.89 1.44
CA VAL A 66 -7.24 -0.69 0.85
C VAL A 66 -7.17 0.63 0.10
N ALA A 67 -8.26 1.05 -0.55
CA ALA A 67 -8.30 2.32 -1.29
C ALA A 67 -7.96 3.54 -0.42
N HIS A 68 -8.07 3.43 0.90
CA HIS A 68 -7.65 4.48 1.83
C HIS A 68 -6.16 4.85 1.71
N TRP A 69 -5.34 3.98 1.12
CA TRP A 69 -3.91 4.29 0.96
C TRP A 69 -3.68 5.58 0.17
N VAL A 70 -4.57 5.88 -0.77
CA VAL A 70 -4.45 7.12 -1.56
C VAL A 70 -4.55 8.34 -0.65
N LYS A 71 -5.57 8.39 0.20
CA LYS A 71 -5.74 9.48 1.17
C LYS A 71 -4.58 9.54 2.16
N LEU A 72 -4.18 8.40 2.68
CA LEU A 72 -3.07 8.32 3.63
C LEU A 72 -1.77 8.83 3.00
N SER A 73 -1.50 8.48 1.74
CA SER A 73 -0.31 8.95 1.05
C SER A 73 -0.33 10.45 0.80
N LEU A 74 -1.51 11.02 0.52
CA LEU A 74 -1.65 12.47 0.34
C LEU A 74 -1.44 13.21 1.67
N GLU A 75 -1.95 12.67 2.77
CA GLU A 75 -1.72 13.23 4.09
C GLU A 75 -0.23 13.17 4.45
N TRP A 76 0.42 12.04 4.19
CA TRP A 76 1.85 11.88 4.40
C TRP A 76 2.65 12.88 3.58
N LEU A 77 2.33 13.01 2.30
CA LEU A 77 3.02 13.96 1.41
C LEU A 77 2.88 15.40 1.91
N SER A 78 1.68 15.76 2.38
CA SER A 78 1.43 17.09 2.96
C SER A 78 2.33 17.35 4.17
N GLN A 79 2.52 16.36 5.03
CA GLN A 79 3.41 16.48 6.19
C GLN A 79 4.87 16.63 5.76
N VAL A 80 5.32 15.84 4.80
CA VAL A 80 6.70 15.91 4.28
C VAL A 80 6.99 17.27 3.67
N LEU A 81 6.06 17.82 2.90
CA LEU A 81 6.25 19.11 2.24
C LEU A 81 6.25 20.29 3.21
N LYS A 82 5.71 20.13 4.42
CA LYS A 82 5.75 21.17 5.44
C LYS A 82 7.07 21.20 6.20
N ASP A 83 7.75 20.08 6.24
CA ASP A 83 9.04 19.97 6.90
C ASP A 83 10.15 20.57 6.02
#